data_820cf347ccd219e52d5bd1ffdf0bd6bd
#
_entry.id   820cf347ccd219e52d5bd1ffdf0bd6bd
#
_cell.length_a   1.000
_cell.length_b   1.000
_cell.length_c   1.000
_cell.angle_alpha   90.00
_cell.angle_beta   90.00
_cell.angle_gamma   90.00
#
_symmetry.space_group_name_H-M   'P 1'
#
loop_
_entity.id
_entity.type
_entity.pdbx_description
1 polymer ?
#
loop_
_entity_poly.entity_id
_entity_poly.type
_entity_poly.pdbx_seq_one_letter_code
_entity_poly.pdbx_strand_id
1 'polypeptide(L)'
;EAADPSTLFYNPAGLTKLEGTQATINLNIVAPNVKYKDGKAYYPDGSEITRAPDGSANVERDGKITDDVVIAPHGYISHQVNDKVWLGFGMYVPFGSGTEYDENSVLRYNLNELSLRTIALQPTVAYKVNEQHSVALGVVAQNSKAKLRQYANFRAFAVANGMAVANGMADGYAKVHGDDWGFGYNLAWMWDINERARVGVNYRSKVEHNLSGDAEWHLVGPGFANPALAPRIRGAGYAEKEDASVKITTPESLSLHGMYKIDPKWNVYGDVTW
;
A
#
# COMPACT_ATOMS: atom_id res chain seq x y z
N GLU A 1 25.34 -6.08 4.09
CA GLU A 1 25.87 -7.36 4.60
C GLU A 1 25.17 -8.53 3.97
N ALA A 2 25.37 -9.54 3.63
CA ALA A 2 24.62 -10.73 3.25
C ALA A 2 24.75 -11.75 4.40
N ALA A 3 24.16 -11.41 5.53
CA ALA A 3 24.35 -12.14 6.78
C ALA A 3 23.26 -13.21 7.02
N ASP A 4 22.10 -13.03 6.43
CA ASP A 4 20.93 -13.92 6.57
C ASP A 4 20.05 -13.91 5.31
N PRO A 5 19.05 -14.79 5.20
CA PRO A 5 18.18 -14.88 4.02
C PRO A 5 17.41 -13.62 3.64
N SER A 6 17.29 -12.62 4.51
CA SER A 6 16.65 -11.34 4.17
C SER A 6 17.40 -10.54 3.10
N THR A 7 18.64 -10.91 2.81
CA THR A 7 19.39 -10.38 1.66
C THR A 7 18.64 -10.58 0.33
N LEU A 8 17.72 -11.53 0.25
CA LEU A 8 16.86 -11.74 -0.90
C LEU A 8 16.04 -10.47 -1.26
N PHE A 9 15.63 -9.71 -0.27
CA PHE A 9 14.93 -8.44 -0.49
C PHE A 9 15.88 -7.31 -0.91
N TYR A 10 17.01 -7.18 -0.22
CA TYR A 10 17.93 -6.05 -0.42
C TYR A 10 18.86 -6.23 -1.61
N ASN A 11 19.45 -7.42 -1.74
CA ASN A 11 20.24 -7.85 -2.88
C ASN A 11 20.30 -9.38 -2.92
N PRO A 12 19.52 -10.05 -3.75
CA PRO A 12 19.45 -11.51 -3.76
C PRO A 12 20.74 -12.18 -4.25
N ALA A 13 21.67 -11.47 -4.88
CA ALA A 13 23.02 -12.02 -5.16
C ALA A 13 23.78 -12.37 -3.88
N GLY A 14 23.43 -11.77 -2.76
CA GLY A 14 23.98 -12.07 -1.44
C GLY A 14 23.63 -13.47 -0.93
N LEU A 15 22.65 -14.17 -1.49
CA LEU A 15 22.34 -15.56 -1.16
C LEU A 15 23.55 -16.47 -1.33
N THR A 16 24.47 -16.16 -2.24
CA THR A 16 25.70 -16.94 -2.47
C THR A 16 26.68 -16.91 -1.28
N LYS A 17 26.42 -16.07 -0.28
CA LYS A 17 27.21 -15.98 0.97
C LYS A 17 26.66 -16.86 2.09
N LEU A 18 25.51 -17.49 1.89
CA LEU A 18 24.82 -18.26 2.92
C LEU A 18 25.05 -19.75 2.71
N GLU A 19 25.54 -20.42 3.74
CA GLU A 19 25.79 -21.86 3.69
C GLU A 19 24.54 -22.65 4.06
N GLY A 20 24.36 -23.80 3.43
CA GLY A 20 23.30 -24.74 3.75
C GLY A 20 21.89 -24.19 3.51
N THR A 21 20.99 -24.56 4.40
CA THR A 21 19.60 -24.11 4.39
C THR A 21 19.34 -23.21 5.58
N GLN A 22 18.86 -22.00 5.32
CA GLN A 22 18.59 -21.01 6.35
C GLN A 22 17.20 -20.41 6.16
N ALA A 23 16.56 -20.03 7.24
CA ALA A 23 15.29 -19.34 7.24
C ALA A 23 15.32 -18.16 8.21
N THR A 24 14.65 -17.07 7.85
CA THR A 24 14.51 -15.92 8.73
C THR A 24 13.06 -15.40 8.66
N ILE A 25 12.53 -14.99 9.80
CA ILE A 25 11.20 -14.37 9.91
C ILE A 25 11.38 -13.06 10.65
N ASN A 26 10.87 -12.00 10.05
CA ASN A 26 10.85 -10.67 10.65
C ASN A 26 9.41 -10.19 10.78
N LEU A 27 9.11 -9.52 11.86
CA LEU A 27 7.83 -8.90 12.12
C LEU A 27 8.02 -7.41 12.36
N ASN A 28 7.55 -6.59 11.44
CA ASN A 28 7.52 -5.15 11.63
C ASN A 28 6.15 -4.75 12.18
N ILE A 29 6.16 -4.11 13.32
CA ILE A 29 4.97 -3.55 13.96
C ILE A 29 5.10 -2.04 13.89
N VAL A 30 4.20 -1.40 13.14
CA VAL A 30 4.17 0.05 12.97
C VAL A 30 2.92 0.57 13.65
N ALA A 31 3.09 1.47 14.61
CA ALA A 31 1.99 2.15 15.30
C ALA A 31 1.97 3.64 14.89
N PRO A 32 1.38 3.98 13.74
CA PRO A 32 1.29 5.36 13.29
C PRO A 32 0.33 6.13 14.20
N ASN A 33 0.64 7.39 14.47
CA ASN A 33 -0.19 8.26 15.28
C ASN A 33 -0.29 9.65 14.64
N VAL A 34 -1.15 9.75 13.64
CA VAL A 34 -1.45 11.03 13.00
C VAL A 34 -2.86 11.46 13.38
N LYS A 35 -2.96 12.67 13.90
CA LYS A 35 -4.22 13.25 14.40
C LYS A 35 -4.44 14.63 13.79
N TYR A 36 -5.72 14.97 13.62
CA TYR A 36 -6.14 16.33 13.34
C TYR A 36 -6.94 16.89 14.53
N LYS A 37 -6.90 18.19 14.68
CA LYS A 37 -7.64 18.91 15.73
C LYS A 37 -8.29 20.16 15.13
N ASP A 38 -9.40 20.56 15.72
CA ASP A 38 -10.17 21.76 15.33
C ASP A 38 -10.50 21.80 13.83
N GLY A 39 -10.81 20.63 13.25
CA GLY A 39 -11.17 20.51 11.85
C GLY A 39 -12.39 21.35 11.51
N LYS A 40 -12.28 22.12 10.40
CA LYS A 40 -13.39 22.89 9.83
C LYS A 40 -13.50 22.63 8.33
N ALA A 41 -14.71 22.46 7.88
CA ALA A 41 -15.03 22.35 6.47
C ALA A 41 -16.35 23.05 6.18
N TYR A 42 -16.53 23.43 4.94
CA TYR A 42 -17.68 24.22 4.51
C TYR A 42 -18.36 23.59 3.31
N TYR A 43 -19.66 23.71 3.27
CA TYR A 43 -20.44 23.38 2.08
C TYR A 43 -20.17 24.37 0.94
N PRO A 44 -20.51 24.05 -0.31
CA PRO A 44 -20.32 24.95 -1.44
C PRO A 44 -21.01 26.31 -1.30
N ASP A 45 -22.04 26.42 -0.48
CA ASP A 45 -22.75 27.66 -0.18
C ASP A 45 -22.09 28.50 0.91
N GLY A 46 -20.94 28.07 1.42
CA GLY A 46 -20.16 28.77 2.47
C GLY A 46 -20.62 28.49 3.90
N SER A 47 -21.69 27.71 4.10
CA SER A 47 -22.10 27.29 5.45
C SER A 47 -21.16 26.22 6.01
N GLU A 48 -20.90 26.27 7.31
CA GLU A 48 -20.03 25.30 7.99
C GLU A 48 -20.70 23.92 8.10
N ILE A 49 -19.89 22.87 7.97
CA ILE A 49 -20.33 21.50 8.15
C ILE A 49 -20.45 21.23 9.65
N THR A 50 -21.67 21.09 10.13
CA THR A 50 -22.03 20.89 11.55
C THR A 50 -22.81 19.60 11.80
N ARG A 51 -23.01 18.78 10.77
CA ARG A 51 -23.80 17.55 10.84
C ARG A 51 -22.99 16.35 10.40
N ALA A 52 -23.20 15.24 11.11
CA ALA A 52 -22.75 13.92 10.72
C ALA A 52 -23.59 13.38 9.53
N PRO A 53 -23.16 12.29 8.86
CA PRO A 53 -23.90 11.73 7.72
C PRO A 53 -25.33 11.32 8.02
N ASP A 54 -25.62 10.92 9.27
CA ASP A 54 -26.96 10.60 9.77
C ASP A 54 -27.84 11.84 10.05
N GLY A 55 -27.33 13.05 9.79
CA GLY A 55 -27.99 14.31 10.04
C GLY A 55 -27.91 14.81 11.49
N SER A 56 -27.33 14.06 12.39
CA SER A 56 -27.14 14.46 13.80
C SER A 56 -26.07 15.54 13.95
N ALA A 57 -26.00 16.14 15.13
CA ALA A 57 -24.94 17.11 15.49
C ALA A 57 -23.62 16.44 15.94
N ASN A 58 -23.49 15.11 15.79
CA ASN A 58 -22.33 14.33 16.23
C ASN A 58 -21.16 14.39 15.23
N VAL A 59 -20.94 15.54 14.62
CA VAL A 59 -19.80 15.72 13.71
C VAL A 59 -18.50 15.70 14.51
N GLU A 60 -17.53 14.94 14.02
CA GLU A 60 -16.21 14.83 14.63
C GLU A 60 -15.25 15.85 14.02
N ARG A 61 -14.69 16.72 14.88
CA ARG A 61 -13.75 17.79 14.51
C ARG A 61 -12.31 17.47 14.89
N ASP A 62 -12.13 16.50 15.77
CA ASP A 62 -10.84 16.00 16.23
C ASP A 62 -10.81 14.49 15.99
N GLY A 63 -9.73 13.96 15.45
CA GLY A 63 -9.68 12.53 15.21
C GLY A 63 -8.32 12.04 14.77
N LYS A 64 -8.23 10.74 14.60
CA LYS A 64 -7.09 10.07 13.98
C LYS A 64 -7.36 9.87 12.49
N ILE A 65 -6.29 9.83 11.71
CA ILE A 65 -6.33 9.55 10.27
C ILE A 65 -5.53 8.30 9.89
N THR A 66 -5.14 7.50 10.86
CA THR A 66 -4.32 6.30 10.65
C THR A 66 -4.87 5.14 11.45
N ASP A 67 -4.66 3.92 10.94
CA ASP A 67 -4.88 2.69 11.70
C ASP A 67 -4.07 2.71 13.00
N ASP A 68 -4.55 2.00 14.02
CA ASP A 68 -3.87 1.95 15.32
C ASP A 68 -2.56 1.17 15.25
N VAL A 69 -2.52 0.05 14.53
CA VAL A 69 -1.32 -0.79 14.35
C VAL A 69 -1.34 -1.45 12.98
N VAL A 70 -0.20 -1.39 12.31
CA VAL A 70 0.06 -2.11 11.05
C VAL A 70 1.12 -3.17 11.29
N ILE A 71 0.83 -4.41 10.94
CA ILE A 71 1.76 -5.54 11.05
C ILE A 71 2.19 -5.96 9.65
N ALA A 72 3.51 -5.91 9.40
CA ALA A 72 4.11 -6.32 8.13
C ALA A 72 5.07 -7.50 8.37
N PRO A 73 4.63 -8.75 8.17
CA PRO A 73 5.51 -9.91 8.28
C PRO A 73 6.37 -10.06 7.04
N HIS A 74 7.61 -10.50 7.25
CA HIS A 74 8.56 -10.86 6.20
C HIS A 74 9.15 -12.24 6.52
N GLY A 75 9.22 -13.10 5.53
CA GLY A 75 9.82 -14.43 5.70
C GLY A 75 10.68 -14.77 4.49
N TYR A 76 11.85 -15.39 4.75
CA TYR A 76 12.80 -15.74 3.72
C TYR A 76 13.41 -17.10 4.01
N ILE A 77 13.60 -17.89 2.96
CA ILE A 77 14.32 -19.17 3.01
C ILE A 77 15.39 -19.15 1.93
N SER A 78 16.57 -19.61 2.25
CA SER A 78 17.67 -19.84 1.31
C SER A 78 18.14 -21.29 1.39
N HIS A 79 18.57 -21.84 0.25
CA HIS A 79 19.12 -23.18 0.16
C HIS A 79 20.31 -23.19 -0.81
N GLN A 80 21.45 -23.63 -0.33
CA GLN A 80 22.63 -23.88 -1.16
C GLN A 80 22.49 -25.22 -1.88
N VAL A 81 22.33 -25.17 -3.21
CA VAL A 81 22.22 -26.38 -4.04
C VAL A 81 23.59 -27.02 -4.24
N ASN A 82 24.61 -26.19 -4.53
CA ASN A 82 26.00 -26.57 -4.70
C ASN A 82 26.91 -25.36 -4.51
N ASP A 83 28.17 -25.44 -4.84
CA ASP A 83 29.16 -24.35 -4.65
C ASP A 83 28.87 -23.10 -5.50
N LYS A 84 28.00 -23.21 -6.49
CA LYS A 84 27.73 -22.12 -7.46
C LYS A 84 26.27 -21.68 -7.49
N VAL A 85 25.31 -22.48 -7.05
CA VAL A 85 23.86 -22.22 -7.20
C VAL A 85 23.18 -22.19 -5.84
N TRP A 86 22.40 -21.16 -5.61
CA TRP A 86 21.50 -21.00 -4.47
C TRP A 86 20.08 -20.76 -4.94
N LEU A 87 19.12 -21.31 -4.22
CA LEU A 87 17.72 -21.03 -4.35
C LEU A 87 17.25 -20.22 -3.16
N GLY A 88 16.32 -19.32 -3.39
CA GLY A 88 15.68 -18.52 -2.35
C GLY A 88 14.19 -18.37 -2.60
N PHE A 89 13.46 -18.18 -1.53
CA PHE A 89 12.05 -17.78 -1.59
C PHE A 89 11.79 -16.74 -0.51
N GLY A 90 11.16 -15.64 -0.90
CA GLY A 90 10.79 -14.57 0.02
C GLY A 90 9.30 -14.25 -0.06
N MET A 91 8.72 -13.92 1.09
CA MET A 91 7.41 -13.31 1.23
C MET A 91 7.57 -12.01 2.01
N TYR A 92 7.12 -10.91 1.44
CA TYR A 92 7.27 -9.59 2.07
C TYR A 92 6.15 -8.63 1.63
N VAL A 93 6.04 -7.51 2.34
CA VAL A 93 5.07 -6.44 2.08
C VAL A 93 5.82 -5.22 1.54
N PRO A 94 5.92 -5.05 0.22
CA PRO A 94 6.72 -3.98 -0.38
C PRO A 94 6.08 -2.61 -0.24
N PHE A 95 4.73 -2.56 -0.21
CA PHE A 95 3.96 -1.34 -0.09
C PHE A 95 2.80 -1.55 0.86
N GLY A 96 2.58 -0.57 1.72
CA GLY A 96 1.43 -0.54 2.61
C GLY A 96 1.19 0.89 3.04
N SER A 97 -0.01 1.39 2.82
CA SER A 97 -0.44 2.67 3.35
C SER A 97 -1.93 2.61 3.64
N GLY A 98 -2.34 3.33 4.67
CA GLY A 98 -3.75 3.48 5.01
C GLY A 98 -3.97 4.82 5.67
N THR A 99 -5.01 5.51 5.23
CA THR A 99 -5.55 6.68 5.89
C THR A 99 -7.04 6.48 6.01
N GLU A 100 -7.58 6.70 7.19
CA GLU A 100 -9.01 6.58 7.47
C GLU A 100 -9.45 7.68 8.42
N TYR A 101 -10.43 8.46 8.00
CA TYR A 101 -11.16 9.37 8.86
C TYR A 101 -12.42 8.66 9.37
N ASP A 102 -12.84 9.00 10.59
CA ASP A 102 -14.14 8.56 11.10
C ASP A 102 -15.28 8.96 10.15
N GLU A 103 -16.31 8.15 10.09
CA GLU A 103 -17.47 8.41 9.22
C GLU A 103 -18.17 9.70 9.57
N ASN A 104 -18.16 10.11 10.84
CA ASN A 104 -18.71 11.38 11.34
C ASN A 104 -17.75 12.56 11.18
N SER A 105 -16.55 12.35 10.64
CA SER A 105 -15.56 13.41 10.48
C SER A 105 -16.11 14.57 9.66
N VAL A 106 -15.78 15.79 10.10
CA VAL A 106 -16.03 17.02 9.33
C VAL A 106 -15.31 17.00 7.98
N LEU A 107 -14.25 16.21 7.85
CA LEU A 107 -13.43 16.06 6.63
C LEU A 107 -13.89 14.93 5.70
N ARG A 108 -15.00 14.28 5.96
CA ARG A 108 -15.47 13.07 5.26
C ARG A 108 -15.69 13.23 3.77
N TYR A 109 -15.94 14.45 3.26
CA TYR A 109 -16.11 14.70 1.82
C TYR A 109 -14.79 14.69 1.03
N ASN A 110 -13.65 14.67 1.70
CA ASN A 110 -12.39 14.29 1.10
C ASN A 110 -12.33 12.76 0.98
N LEU A 111 -11.25 12.23 0.45
CA LEU A 111 -11.05 10.79 0.44
C LEU A 111 -10.96 10.28 1.89
N ASN A 112 -12.07 9.74 2.37
CA ASN A 112 -12.31 9.44 3.79
C ASN A 112 -11.60 8.16 4.23
N GLU A 113 -11.44 7.19 3.34
CA GLU A 113 -10.62 6.00 3.54
C GLU A 113 -9.81 5.72 2.26
N LEU A 114 -8.53 5.51 2.43
CA LEU A 114 -7.65 5.01 1.37
C LEU A 114 -6.73 3.97 1.99
N SER A 115 -6.79 2.75 1.51
CA SER A 115 -5.91 1.67 1.92
C SER A 115 -5.36 0.97 0.69
N LEU A 116 -4.04 0.80 0.65
CA LEU A 116 -3.35 -0.01 -0.33
C LEU A 116 -2.43 -0.97 0.42
N ARG A 117 -2.59 -2.27 0.18
CA ARG A 117 -1.74 -3.32 0.75
C ARG A 117 -1.25 -4.22 -0.36
N THR A 118 0.06 -4.49 -0.36
CA THR A 118 0.68 -5.41 -1.30
C THR A 118 1.43 -6.50 -0.55
N ILE A 119 1.34 -7.73 -1.06
CA ILE A 119 2.14 -8.87 -0.59
C ILE A 119 2.86 -9.41 -1.81
N ALA A 120 4.17 -9.61 -1.71
CA ALA A 120 5.00 -10.17 -2.76
C ALA A 120 5.54 -11.53 -2.36
N LEU A 121 5.51 -12.45 -3.32
CA LEU A 121 6.17 -13.75 -3.27
C LEU A 121 7.29 -13.74 -4.31
N GLN A 122 8.50 -14.10 -3.91
CA GLN A 122 9.66 -14.01 -4.78
C GLN A 122 10.51 -15.27 -4.75
N PRO A 123 10.26 -16.25 -5.62
CA PRO A 123 11.22 -17.29 -5.93
C PRO A 123 12.44 -16.69 -6.63
N THR A 124 13.62 -17.14 -6.25
CA THR A 124 14.89 -16.53 -6.68
C THR A 124 15.95 -17.60 -6.89
N VAL A 125 16.78 -17.40 -7.88
CA VAL A 125 18.02 -18.15 -8.09
C VAL A 125 19.21 -17.21 -8.05
N ALA A 126 20.24 -17.58 -7.34
CA ALA A 126 21.52 -16.87 -7.29
C ALA A 126 22.64 -17.76 -7.79
N TYR A 127 23.58 -17.16 -8.50
CA TYR A 127 24.70 -17.84 -9.11
C TYR A 127 26.02 -17.15 -8.75
N LYS A 128 26.96 -17.94 -8.23
CA LYS A 128 28.32 -17.50 -7.96
C LYS A 128 29.16 -17.65 -9.23
N VAL A 129 29.37 -16.54 -9.93
CA VAL A 129 30.13 -16.53 -11.18
C VAL A 129 31.58 -16.92 -10.93
N ASN A 130 32.19 -16.32 -9.89
CA ASN A 130 33.52 -16.59 -9.38
C ASN A 130 33.62 -16.13 -7.92
N GLU A 131 34.82 -16.11 -7.35
CA GLU A 131 35.04 -15.68 -5.96
C GLU A 131 34.70 -14.22 -5.68
N GLN A 132 34.62 -13.37 -6.73
CA GLN A 132 34.37 -11.94 -6.60
C GLN A 132 32.95 -11.53 -7.03
N HIS A 133 32.33 -12.23 -7.98
CA HIS A 133 31.07 -11.83 -8.59
C HIS A 133 29.96 -12.85 -8.36
N SER A 134 28.82 -12.36 -7.95
CA SER A 134 27.57 -13.11 -7.83
C SER A 134 26.43 -12.34 -8.51
N VAL A 135 25.50 -13.06 -9.10
CA VAL A 135 24.32 -12.53 -9.76
C VAL A 135 23.08 -13.25 -9.27
N ALA A 136 21.93 -12.65 -9.39
CA ALA A 136 20.67 -13.28 -9.04
C ALA A 136 19.52 -12.79 -9.93
N LEU A 137 18.55 -13.66 -10.11
CA LEU A 137 17.29 -13.42 -10.80
C LEU A 137 16.14 -13.89 -9.91
N GLY A 138 15.19 -13.00 -9.65
CA GLY A 138 13.95 -13.32 -8.96
C GLY A 138 12.73 -13.03 -9.84
N VAL A 139 11.70 -13.84 -9.69
CA VAL A 139 10.36 -13.55 -10.22
C VAL A 139 9.50 -13.06 -9.06
N VAL A 140 8.78 -11.97 -9.28
CA VAL A 140 7.93 -11.36 -8.25
C VAL A 140 6.47 -11.58 -8.63
N ALA A 141 5.73 -12.30 -7.78
CA ALA A 141 4.28 -12.38 -7.84
C ALA A 141 3.73 -11.48 -6.73
N GLN A 142 3.04 -10.41 -7.10
CA GLN A 142 2.57 -9.39 -6.17
C GLN A 142 1.05 -9.32 -6.20
N ASN A 143 0.42 -9.50 -5.04
CA ASN A 143 -1.00 -9.23 -4.84
C ASN A 143 -1.18 -7.83 -4.27
N SER A 144 -2.03 -7.03 -4.90
CA SER A 144 -2.42 -5.71 -4.41
C SER A 144 -3.90 -5.68 -4.09
N LYS A 145 -4.24 -5.11 -2.93
CA LYS A 145 -5.62 -4.84 -2.49
C LYS A 145 -5.76 -3.37 -2.19
N ALA A 146 -6.79 -2.75 -2.76
CA ALA A 146 -7.12 -1.36 -2.50
C ALA A 146 -8.54 -1.21 -1.97
N LYS A 147 -8.74 -0.25 -1.06
CA LYS A 147 -10.03 0.19 -0.57
C LYS A 147 -10.09 1.70 -0.60
N LEU A 148 -11.22 2.22 -1.03
CA LEU A 148 -11.51 3.65 -1.05
C LEU A 148 -12.91 3.88 -0.50
N ARG A 149 -13.08 4.94 0.30
CA ARG A 149 -14.39 5.44 0.71
C ARG A 149 -14.39 6.96 0.61
N GLN A 150 -15.45 7.51 0.06
CA GLN A 150 -15.64 8.95 -0.04
C GLN A 150 -17.11 9.30 0.11
N TYR A 151 -17.40 10.27 0.94
CA TYR A 151 -18.74 10.81 1.10
C TYR A 151 -19.08 11.84 0.03
N ALA A 152 -20.34 11.88 -0.34
CA ALA A 152 -20.91 12.88 -1.24
C ALA A 152 -22.16 13.51 -0.61
N ASN A 153 -22.32 14.81 -0.80
CA ASN A 153 -23.52 15.55 -0.42
C ASN A 153 -24.46 15.63 -1.62
N PHE A 154 -25.54 14.87 -1.61
CA PHE A 154 -26.54 14.86 -2.69
C PHE A 154 -27.59 15.99 -2.59
N ARG A 155 -27.39 16.96 -1.68
CA ARG A 155 -28.35 18.09 -1.56
C ARG A 155 -28.55 18.82 -2.87
N ALA A 156 -27.50 19.16 -3.58
CA ALA A 156 -27.62 19.89 -4.85
C ALA A 156 -28.44 19.11 -5.88
N PHE A 157 -28.27 17.79 -5.93
CA PHE A 157 -29.07 16.91 -6.77
C PHE A 157 -30.55 16.90 -6.34
N ALA A 158 -30.84 16.81 -5.05
CA ALA A 158 -32.19 16.82 -4.52
C ALA A 158 -32.91 18.14 -4.84
N VAL A 159 -32.27 19.29 -4.62
CA VAL A 159 -32.79 20.61 -4.91
C VAL A 159 -33.07 20.80 -6.41
N ALA A 160 -32.13 20.35 -7.27
CA ALA A 160 -32.34 20.39 -8.73
C ALA A 160 -33.53 19.53 -9.20
N ASN A 161 -33.93 18.54 -8.41
CA ASN A 161 -35.15 17.72 -8.65
C ASN A 161 -36.39 18.19 -7.87
N GLY A 162 -36.38 19.42 -7.37
CA GLY A 162 -37.50 20.04 -6.70
C GLY A 162 -37.75 19.58 -5.26
N MET A 163 -36.75 18.98 -4.61
CA MET A 163 -36.87 18.50 -3.24
C MET A 163 -36.17 19.47 -2.29
N ALA A 164 -36.84 19.90 -1.25
CA ALA A 164 -36.29 20.73 -0.19
C ALA A 164 -35.48 19.86 0.79
N VAL A 165 -34.19 19.93 0.70
CA VAL A 165 -33.23 19.19 1.60
C VAL A 165 -32.20 20.15 2.15
N ALA A 166 -32.02 20.16 3.46
CA ALA A 166 -31.00 20.97 4.10
C ALA A 166 -29.57 20.36 3.91
N ASN A 167 -28.54 21.18 4.09
CA ASN A 167 -27.15 20.72 4.08
C ASN A 167 -26.94 19.62 5.12
N GLY A 168 -26.18 18.58 4.75
CA GLY A 168 -25.89 17.45 5.61
C GLY A 168 -27.03 16.46 5.82
N MET A 169 -28.15 16.62 5.13
CA MET A 169 -29.32 15.73 5.26
C MET A 169 -29.45 14.72 4.12
N ALA A 170 -28.65 14.80 3.09
CA ALA A 170 -28.65 13.89 1.95
C ALA A 170 -27.24 13.37 1.63
N ASP A 171 -26.56 12.90 2.65
CA ASP A 171 -25.25 12.29 2.50
C ASP A 171 -25.35 10.84 2.02
N GLY A 172 -24.43 10.47 1.17
CA GLY A 172 -24.15 9.10 0.81
C GLY A 172 -22.64 8.90 0.72
N TYR A 173 -22.20 7.66 0.61
CA TYR A 173 -20.80 7.37 0.36
C TYR A 173 -20.60 6.29 -0.70
N ALA A 174 -19.53 6.44 -1.47
CA ALA A 174 -19.01 5.39 -2.32
C ALA A 174 -18.00 4.56 -1.54
N LYS A 175 -18.13 3.25 -1.61
CA LYS A 175 -17.12 2.29 -1.15
C LYS A 175 -16.64 1.50 -2.35
N VAL A 176 -15.34 1.59 -2.61
CA VAL A 176 -14.70 0.88 -3.73
C VAL A 176 -13.64 -0.02 -3.18
N HIS A 177 -13.62 -1.26 -3.60
CA HIS A 177 -12.56 -2.20 -3.28
C HIS A 177 -12.23 -3.07 -4.48
N GLY A 178 -10.99 -3.51 -4.55
CA GLY A 178 -10.54 -4.40 -5.61
C GLY A 178 -9.19 -5.00 -5.27
N ASP A 179 -8.88 -6.10 -5.93
CA ASP A 179 -7.59 -6.76 -5.84
C ASP A 179 -7.12 -7.31 -7.18
N ASP A 180 -5.83 -7.58 -7.27
CA ASP A 180 -5.22 -8.17 -8.46
C ASP A 180 -3.85 -8.77 -8.14
N TRP A 181 -3.48 -9.80 -8.91
CA TRP A 181 -2.14 -10.34 -8.97
C TRP A 181 -1.41 -9.76 -10.17
N GLY A 182 -0.24 -9.15 -9.93
CA GLY A 182 0.67 -8.69 -10.95
C GLY A 182 2.01 -9.39 -10.85
N PHE A 183 2.81 -9.32 -11.91
CA PHE A 183 4.09 -10.01 -11.99
C PHE A 183 5.20 -9.03 -12.39
N GLY A 184 6.36 -9.26 -11.81
CA GLY A 184 7.57 -8.52 -12.09
C GLY A 184 8.79 -9.39 -11.95
N TYR A 185 9.95 -8.78 -11.98
CA TYR A 185 11.24 -9.45 -11.83
C TYR A 185 12.21 -8.60 -11.03
N ASN A 186 13.24 -9.27 -10.52
CA ASN A 186 14.30 -8.68 -9.75
C ASN A 186 15.64 -9.18 -10.29
N LEU A 187 16.56 -8.27 -10.56
CA LEU A 187 17.90 -8.56 -11.02
C LEU A 187 18.89 -7.99 -10.02
N ALA A 188 19.91 -8.73 -9.70
CA ALA A 188 20.94 -8.29 -8.76
C ALA A 188 22.33 -8.74 -9.14
N TRP A 189 23.28 -7.94 -8.73
CA TRP A 189 24.70 -8.20 -8.87
C TRP A 189 25.42 -7.76 -7.61
N MET A 190 26.41 -8.54 -7.20
CA MET A 190 27.27 -8.23 -6.07
C MET A 190 28.73 -8.48 -6.46
N TRP A 191 29.58 -7.55 -6.12
CA TRP A 191 31.01 -7.60 -6.39
C TRP A 191 31.81 -7.40 -5.11
N ASP A 192 32.53 -8.44 -4.70
CA ASP A 192 33.58 -8.36 -3.68
C ASP A 192 34.88 -7.88 -4.33
N ILE A 193 35.14 -6.57 -4.26
CA ILE A 193 36.33 -5.96 -4.88
C ILE A 193 37.60 -6.52 -4.26
N ASN A 194 37.59 -6.64 -2.95
CA ASN A 194 38.64 -7.23 -2.13
C ASN A 194 38.05 -7.67 -0.78
N GLU A 195 38.87 -8.05 0.18
CA GLU A 195 38.43 -8.48 1.51
C GLU A 195 37.77 -7.37 2.34
N ARG A 196 37.95 -6.11 1.96
CA ARG A 196 37.42 -4.94 2.66
C ARG A 196 36.24 -4.25 1.99
N ALA A 197 36.18 -4.30 0.66
CA ALA A 197 35.23 -3.52 -0.12
C ALA A 197 34.27 -4.42 -0.90
N ARG A 198 32.99 -4.11 -0.81
CA ARG A 198 31.90 -4.75 -1.55
C ARG A 198 30.97 -3.68 -2.12
N VAL A 199 30.53 -3.88 -3.35
CA VAL A 199 29.50 -3.09 -3.98
C VAL A 199 28.41 -4.00 -4.54
N GLY A 200 27.22 -3.48 -4.68
CA GLY A 200 26.09 -4.23 -5.24
C GLY A 200 25.10 -3.33 -5.95
N VAL A 201 24.37 -3.96 -6.85
CA VAL A 201 23.27 -3.35 -7.60
C VAL A 201 22.05 -4.26 -7.48
N ASN A 202 20.91 -3.69 -7.20
CA ASN A 202 19.63 -4.39 -7.15
C ASN A 202 18.59 -3.61 -7.94
N TYR A 203 18.02 -4.25 -8.95
CA TYR A 203 16.93 -3.70 -9.74
C TYR A 203 15.66 -4.51 -9.54
N ARG A 204 14.60 -3.84 -9.20
CA ARG A 204 13.25 -4.38 -9.08
C ARG A 204 12.37 -3.74 -10.13
N SER A 205 11.72 -4.54 -10.96
CA SER A 205 10.83 -4.03 -11.99
C SER A 205 9.58 -3.39 -11.40
N LYS A 206 8.95 -2.52 -12.17
CA LYS A 206 7.56 -2.12 -11.92
C LYS A 206 6.64 -3.35 -11.97
N VAL A 207 5.51 -3.27 -11.28
CA VAL A 207 4.44 -4.26 -11.36
C VAL A 207 3.14 -3.53 -11.71
N GLU A 208 2.51 -3.95 -12.79
CA GLU A 208 1.23 -3.40 -13.24
C GLU A 208 0.08 -4.24 -12.67
N HIS A 209 -0.91 -3.57 -12.10
CA HIS A 209 -2.12 -4.18 -11.57
C HIS A 209 -3.35 -3.59 -12.24
N ASN A 210 -4.30 -4.44 -12.57
CA ASN A 210 -5.65 -4.07 -12.93
C ASN A 210 -6.59 -4.52 -11.81
N LEU A 211 -6.70 -3.72 -10.77
CA LEU A 211 -7.53 -4.02 -9.62
C LEU A 211 -8.99 -4.12 -10.05
N SER A 212 -9.58 -5.26 -9.86
CA SER A 212 -10.98 -5.52 -10.18
C SER A 212 -11.76 -5.80 -8.89
N GLY A 213 -12.95 -5.27 -8.81
CA GLY A 213 -13.82 -5.41 -7.65
C GLY A 213 -15.12 -4.67 -7.83
N ASP A 214 -15.65 -4.17 -6.74
CA ASP A 214 -16.96 -3.56 -6.67
C ASP A 214 -16.89 -2.10 -6.23
N ALA A 215 -17.78 -1.28 -6.78
CA ALA A 215 -18.14 0.03 -6.28
C ALA A 215 -19.58 0.00 -5.77
N GLU A 216 -19.77 0.45 -4.54
CA GLU A 216 -21.07 0.46 -3.87
C GLU A 216 -21.39 1.87 -3.41
N TRP A 217 -22.62 2.33 -3.68
CA TRP A 217 -23.14 3.58 -3.15
C TRP A 217 -24.15 3.32 -2.05
N HIS A 218 -23.86 3.83 -0.86
CA HIS A 218 -24.72 3.80 0.33
C HIS A 218 -25.33 5.18 0.56
N LEU A 219 -26.65 5.26 0.63
CA LEU A 219 -27.40 6.49 0.85
C LEU A 219 -27.85 6.52 2.30
N VAL A 220 -27.26 7.41 3.11
CA VAL A 220 -27.38 7.35 4.58
C VAL A 220 -28.07 8.55 5.22
N GLY A 221 -28.14 9.69 4.54
CA GLY A 221 -28.74 10.91 5.09
C GLY A 221 -30.25 10.78 5.34
N PRO A 222 -30.82 11.51 6.31
CA PRO A 222 -32.26 11.49 6.61
C PRO A 222 -33.14 11.93 5.47
N GLY A 223 -32.62 12.72 4.53
CA GLY A 223 -33.35 13.13 3.32
C GLY A 223 -33.79 11.97 2.43
N PHE A 224 -33.14 10.81 2.57
CA PHE A 224 -33.53 9.58 1.86
C PHE A 224 -34.76 8.89 2.43
N ALA A 225 -35.30 9.38 3.53
CA ALA A 225 -36.63 9.00 3.98
C ALA A 225 -37.73 9.42 2.95
N ASN A 226 -37.43 10.41 2.10
CA ASN A 226 -38.29 10.71 0.94
C ASN A 226 -38.09 9.60 -0.11
N PRO A 227 -39.14 8.79 -0.40
CA PRO A 227 -39.01 7.63 -1.27
C PRO A 227 -38.72 7.99 -2.74
N ALA A 228 -38.85 9.25 -3.13
CA ALA A 228 -38.59 9.73 -4.49
C ALA A 228 -37.08 10.04 -4.71
N LEU A 229 -36.28 10.24 -3.67
CA LEU A 229 -34.91 10.71 -3.81
C LEU A 229 -33.96 9.59 -4.24
N ALA A 230 -33.95 8.47 -3.52
CA ALA A 230 -33.03 7.36 -3.78
C ALA A 230 -33.16 6.81 -5.21
N PRO A 231 -34.36 6.54 -5.78
CA PRO A 231 -34.47 6.03 -7.15
C PRO A 231 -33.92 7.00 -8.19
N ARG A 232 -34.02 8.30 -7.98
CA ARG A 232 -33.49 9.32 -8.90
C ARG A 232 -31.97 9.35 -8.88
N ILE A 233 -31.37 9.22 -7.71
CA ILE A 233 -29.89 9.14 -7.56
C ILE A 233 -29.39 7.85 -8.21
N ARG A 234 -30.03 6.70 -7.97
CA ARG A 234 -29.72 5.43 -8.63
C ARG A 234 -29.85 5.55 -10.16
N GLY A 235 -30.90 6.17 -10.65
CA GLY A 235 -31.07 6.40 -12.07
C GLY A 235 -30.06 7.37 -12.70
N ALA A 236 -29.42 8.21 -11.92
CA ALA A 236 -28.36 9.11 -12.36
C ALA A 236 -26.96 8.45 -12.40
N GLY A 237 -26.85 7.15 -12.13
CA GLY A 237 -25.61 6.40 -12.24
C GLY A 237 -24.92 6.07 -10.91
N TYR A 238 -25.54 6.41 -9.78
CA TYR A 238 -25.01 6.05 -8.44
C TYR A 238 -25.61 4.71 -8.00
N ALA A 239 -25.18 3.64 -8.68
CA ALA A 239 -25.72 2.30 -8.47
C ALA A 239 -25.47 1.79 -7.04
N GLU A 240 -26.37 0.93 -6.54
CA GLU A 240 -26.16 0.27 -5.25
C GLU A 240 -24.90 -0.59 -5.28
N LYS A 241 -24.68 -1.30 -6.39
CA LYS A 241 -23.47 -2.06 -6.65
C LYS A 241 -23.20 -2.14 -8.15
N GLU A 242 -21.95 -1.96 -8.52
CA GLU A 242 -21.48 -2.11 -9.90
C GLU A 242 -20.03 -2.62 -9.93
N ASP A 243 -19.65 -3.22 -11.04
CA ASP A 243 -18.27 -3.63 -11.25
C ASP A 243 -17.38 -2.39 -11.40
N ALA A 244 -16.25 -2.42 -10.74
CA ALA A 244 -15.24 -1.36 -10.82
C ALA A 244 -13.86 -1.93 -11.08
N SER A 245 -13.06 -1.20 -11.84
CA SER A 245 -11.66 -1.53 -12.03
C SER A 245 -10.80 -0.29 -12.07
N VAL A 246 -9.57 -0.41 -11.57
CA VAL A 246 -8.58 0.65 -11.64
C VAL A 246 -7.21 0.04 -11.92
N LYS A 247 -6.47 0.70 -12.81
CA LYS A 247 -5.09 0.33 -13.10
C LYS A 247 -4.16 1.10 -12.18
N ILE A 248 -3.30 0.38 -11.49
CA ILE A 248 -2.21 0.95 -10.71
C ILE A 248 -0.89 0.31 -11.12
N THR A 249 0.19 1.06 -10.99
CA THR A 249 1.54 0.55 -11.24
C THR A 249 2.39 0.84 -10.02
N THR A 250 2.91 -0.21 -9.40
CA THR A 250 3.93 -0.03 -8.36
C THR A 250 5.26 0.26 -9.02
N PRO A 251 6.04 1.22 -8.49
CA PRO A 251 7.22 1.72 -9.19
C PRO A 251 8.34 0.69 -9.26
N GLU A 252 9.17 0.83 -10.27
CA GLU A 252 10.48 0.19 -10.32
C GLU A 252 11.45 0.87 -9.35
N SER A 253 12.49 0.16 -8.97
CA SER A 253 13.55 0.72 -8.13
C SER A 253 14.91 0.19 -8.56
N LEU A 254 15.91 1.05 -8.49
CA LEU A 254 17.32 0.72 -8.68
C LEU A 254 18.09 1.12 -7.42
N SER A 255 18.72 0.17 -6.78
CA SER A 255 19.54 0.40 -5.59
C SER A 255 21.01 0.14 -5.89
N LEU A 256 21.85 1.08 -5.51
CA LEU A 256 23.31 0.94 -5.45
C LEU A 256 23.72 0.93 -3.99
N HIS A 257 24.52 -0.03 -3.58
CA HIS A 257 25.00 -0.11 -2.21
C HIS A 257 26.46 -0.51 -2.15
N GLY A 258 27.10 -0.10 -1.08
CA GLY A 258 28.49 -0.38 -0.82
C GLY A 258 28.78 -0.63 0.65
N MET A 259 29.83 -1.38 0.90
CA MET A 259 30.35 -1.64 2.22
C MET A 259 31.87 -1.52 2.18
N TYR A 260 32.44 -0.92 3.22
CA TYR A 260 33.89 -0.88 3.43
C TYR A 260 34.23 -1.20 4.89
N LYS A 261 35.11 -2.17 5.08
CA LYS A 261 35.66 -2.54 6.38
C LYS A 261 36.87 -1.66 6.66
N ILE A 262 36.75 -0.68 7.55
CA ILE A 262 37.83 0.21 7.94
C ILE A 262 38.88 -0.55 8.75
N ASP A 263 38.42 -1.29 9.75
CA ASP A 263 39.20 -2.15 10.63
C ASP A 263 38.33 -3.29 11.18
N PRO A 264 38.85 -4.22 12.02
CA PRO A 264 38.04 -5.31 12.57
C PRO A 264 36.83 -4.89 13.42
N LYS A 265 36.76 -3.62 13.83
CA LYS A 265 35.69 -3.09 14.70
C LYS A 265 34.72 -2.16 13.96
N TRP A 266 35.12 -1.61 12.81
CA TRP A 266 34.38 -0.58 12.11
C TRP A 266 34.10 -0.95 10.66
N ASN A 267 32.82 -0.99 10.31
CA ASN A 267 32.34 -1.09 8.93
C ASN A 267 31.51 0.14 8.59
N VAL A 268 31.63 0.61 7.37
CA VAL A 268 30.81 1.69 6.81
C VAL A 268 29.93 1.14 5.71
N TYR A 269 28.66 1.50 5.71
CA TYR A 269 27.66 1.12 4.71
C TYR A 269 27.06 2.37 4.09
N GLY A 270 26.77 2.29 2.82
CA GLY A 270 26.02 3.34 2.13
C GLY A 270 25.15 2.73 1.04
N ASP A 271 23.94 3.28 0.88
CA ASP A 271 23.06 2.92 -0.19
C ASP A 271 22.35 4.15 -0.78
N VAL A 272 21.98 4.07 -2.04
CA VAL A 272 21.15 5.03 -2.75
C VAL A 272 20.15 4.25 -3.58
N THR A 273 18.88 4.61 -3.47
CA THR A 273 17.78 3.99 -4.20
C THR A 273 16.99 5.06 -4.95
N TRP A 274 16.69 4.79 -6.23
CA TRP A 274 15.80 5.56 -7.08
C TRP A 274 14.52 4.80 -7.35
#